data_7bfccfc37011e256a9ff83d7ebd98632
#
_entry.id   7bfccfc37011e256a9ff83d7ebd98632
#
_cell.length_a   1.000
_cell.length_b   1.000
_cell.length_c   1.000
_cell.angle_alpha   90.00
_cell.angle_beta   90.00
_cell.angle_gamma   90.00
#
_symmetry.space_group_name_H-M   'P 1'
#
loop_
_entity.id
_entity.type
_entity.pdbx_description
1 polymer ?
#
loop_
_entity_poly.entity_id
_entity_poly.type
_entity_poly.pdbx_seq_one_letter_code
_entity_poly.pdbx_strand_id
1 'polypeptide(L)'
;MKYSHTSLLAIFAVSISGCAITSGLQTYDLPDQGQYKTDQGAELSVIQLNQNSIPNLEQTNLSSSNNNIVSLFRTSQNIYRLSAGDVLSIQLWAYPEITPPIQDATNVKAVGYPIDPNGNVQLPLIGSVKIAGKTLAETNRFLHNQFSKYLKHPDVVVRVLSYEGRRYFVNGQVVRSGQYTLNDQPISLYTALGQAGGIDTKTGDT
;
A
#
# COMPACT_ATOMS: atom_id res chain seq x y z
N MET A 1 32.65 64.67 -32.41
CA MET A 1 32.72 63.24 -32.17
C MET A 1 31.29 62.65 -32.14
N LYS A 2 30.86 62.12 -33.29
CA LYS A 2 29.56 61.48 -33.46
C LYS A 2 29.78 59.95 -33.39
N TYR A 3 29.47 59.31 -32.28
CA TYR A 3 29.30 57.85 -32.20
C TYR A 3 27.90 57.62 -31.77
N SER A 4 27.13 57.47 -32.64
CA SER A 4 26.37 56.39 -33.22
C SER A 4 25.45 55.67 -32.20
N HIS A 5 24.22 56.21 -32.12
CA HIS A 5 23.10 55.57 -31.41
C HIS A 5 22.69 54.20 -32.00
N THR A 6 23.29 53.80 -33.13
CA THR A 6 23.01 52.51 -33.80
C THR A 6 23.67 51.33 -33.13
N SER A 7 24.79 51.50 -32.42
CA SER A 7 25.46 50.40 -31.69
C SER A 7 24.75 50.03 -30.40
N LEU A 8 24.02 50.98 -29.79
CA LEU A 8 23.28 50.70 -28.55
C LEU A 8 21.98 49.93 -28.84
N LEU A 9 21.37 50.13 -30.02
CA LEU A 9 20.16 49.42 -30.43
C LEU A 9 20.44 47.96 -30.80
N ALA A 10 21.63 47.67 -31.33
CA ALA A 10 22.04 46.28 -31.67
C ALA A 10 22.29 45.40 -30.46
N ILE A 11 22.78 45.97 -29.34
CA ILE A 11 23.02 45.23 -28.09
C ILE A 11 21.72 44.92 -27.35
N PHE A 12 20.66 45.72 -27.51
CA PHE A 12 19.37 45.47 -26.88
C PHE A 12 18.51 44.40 -27.59
N ALA A 13 18.79 44.12 -28.88
CA ALA A 13 18.04 43.15 -29.67
C ALA A 13 18.47 41.69 -29.41
N VAL A 14 19.63 41.46 -28.81
CA VAL A 14 20.17 40.08 -28.54
C VAL A 14 19.69 39.51 -27.20
N SER A 15 19.15 40.33 -26.31
CA SER A 15 18.70 39.89 -24.97
C SER A 15 17.27 39.39 -24.88
N ILE A 16 16.54 39.26 -26.01
CA ILE A 16 15.13 38.77 -26.02
C ILE A 16 15.01 37.33 -26.56
N SER A 17 16.11 36.63 -26.81
CA SER A 17 16.07 35.20 -27.06
C SER A 17 15.97 34.43 -25.73
N GLY A 18 14.92 34.66 -24.97
CA GLY A 18 14.53 33.83 -23.88
C GLY A 18 14.19 32.43 -24.43
N CYS A 19 14.99 31.46 -24.10
CA CYS A 19 14.70 30.05 -24.41
C CYS A 19 13.36 29.66 -23.78
N ALA A 20 12.31 29.65 -24.58
CA ALA A 20 11.08 28.95 -24.23
C ALA A 20 11.34 27.45 -24.36
N ILE A 21 12.14 26.90 -23.43
CA ILE A 21 12.18 25.45 -23.23
C ILE A 21 11.05 25.12 -22.27
N THR A 22 9.84 25.09 -22.77
CA THR A 22 8.73 24.44 -22.09
C THR A 22 8.77 22.96 -22.51
N SER A 23 9.56 22.18 -21.82
CA SER A 23 9.47 20.72 -21.88
C SER A 23 8.27 20.25 -21.04
N GLY A 24 7.08 20.54 -21.51
CA GLY A 24 5.83 20.07 -20.94
C GLY A 24 4.92 19.61 -22.07
N LEU A 25 4.14 18.59 -21.85
CA LEU A 25 3.12 18.17 -22.78
C LEU A 25 2.13 19.32 -22.95
N GLN A 26 2.18 20.01 -24.10
CA GLN A 26 1.27 21.13 -24.37
C GLN A 26 -0.07 20.53 -24.79
N THR A 27 -1.03 20.49 -23.86
CA THR A 27 -2.34 19.86 -24.07
C THR A 27 -3.19 20.49 -25.16
N TYR A 28 -2.87 21.73 -25.58
CA TYR A 28 -3.60 22.41 -26.66
C TYR A 28 -3.23 21.91 -28.08
N ASP A 29 -2.13 21.17 -28.21
CA ASP A 29 -1.76 20.54 -29.48
C ASP A 29 -2.30 19.13 -29.64
N LEU A 30 -2.97 18.60 -28.61
CA LEU A 30 -3.58 17.27 -28.66
C LEU A 30 -4.95 17.35 -29.37
N PRO A 31 -5.27 16.40 -30.26
CA PRO A 31 -6.61 16.29 -30.82
C PRO A 31 -7.63 15.93 -29.74
N ASP A 32 -8.87 16.40 -29.86
CA ASP A 32 -9.93 16.10 -28.91
C ASP A 32 -10.21 14.59 -28.81
N GLN A 33 -9.95 13.84 -29.89
CA GLN A 33 -10.06 12.37 -29.97
C GLN A 33 -9.16 11.84 -31.07
N GLY A 34 -8.67 10.60 -30.91
CA GLY A 34 -7.96 9.86 -31.94
C GLY A 34 -6.53 9.49 -31.54
N GLN A 35 -5.75 9.14 -32.56
CA GLN A 35 -4.34 8.78 -32.38
C GLN A 35 -3.46 10.02 -32.61
N TYR A 36 -2.55 10.24 -31.70
CA TYR A 36 -1.54 11.28 -31.76
C TYR A 36 -0.15 10.66 -31.72
N LYS A 37 0.71 11.10 -32.62
CA LYS A 37 2.10 10.69 -32.66
C LYS A 37 2.98 11.82 -32.15
N THR A 38 3.72 11.55 -31.07
CA THR A 38 4.63 12.55 -30.50
C THR A 38 5.85 12.73 -31.41
N ASP A 39 6.54 13.86 -31.28
CA ASP A 39 7.79 14.14 -32.01
C ASP A 39 8.88 13.09 -31.73
N GLN A 40 8.78 12.39 -30.60
CA GLN A 40 9.67 11.27 -30.23
C GLN A 40 9.21 9.91 -30.78
N GLY A 41 8.14 9.88 -31.58
CA GLY A 41 7.64 8.68 -32.24
C GLY A 41 6.73 7.80 -31.40
N ALA A 42 6.35 8.22 -30.19
CA ALA A 42 5.37 7.51 -29.40
C ALA A 42 3.94 7.73 -29.93
N GLU A 43 3.17 6.66 -30.06
CA GLU A 43 1.75 6.73 -30.47
C GLU A 43 0.88 6.78 -29.21
N LEU A 44 0.11 7.85 -29.07
CA LEU A 44 -0.83 8.09 -27.99
C LEU A 44 -2.26 8.02 -28.51
N SER A 45 -3.14 7.39 -27.76
CA SER A 45 -4.59 7.40 -28.05
C SER A 45 -5.26 8.39 -27.12
N VAL A 46 -5.85 9.45 -27.68
CA VAL A 46 -6.60 10.46 -26.92
C VAL A 46 -8.07 10.06 -26.95
N ILE A 47 -8.66 9.88 -25.76
CA ILE A 47 -10.06 9.48 -25.59
C ILE A 47 -10.76 10.50 -24.72
N GLN A 48 -11.85 11.06 -25.21
CA GLN A 48 -12.70 11.95 -24.42
C GLN A 48 -13.50 11.12 -23.42
N LEU A 49 -13.33 11.43 -22.14
CA LEU A 49 -14.05 10.76 -21.06
C LEU A 49 -15.48 11.34 -20.96
N ASN A 50 -16.45 10.49 -21.25
CA ASN A 50 -17.87 10.76 -21.03
C ASN A 50 -18.55 9.50 -20.50
N GLN A 51 -19.80 9.62 -20.02
CA GLN A 51 -20.55 8.49 -19.46
C GLN A 51 -20.65 7.28 -20.38
N ASN A 52 -20.60 7.48 -21.70
CA ASN A 52 -20.71 6.41 -22.69
C ASN A 52 -19.34 5.78 -23.06
N SER A 53 -18.24 6.48 -22.81
CA SER A 53 -16.88 5.99 -23.13
C SER A 53 -16.31 5.12 -22.01
N ILE A 54 -16.76 5.28 -20.76
CA ILE A 54 -16.28 4.52 -19.61
C ILE A 54 -16.45 3.01 -19.77
N PRO A 55 -17.62 2.48 -20.18
CA PRO A 55 -17.79 1.02 -20.36
C PRO A 55 -16.91 0.45 -21.48
N ASN A 56 -16.61 1.25 -22.50
CA ASN A 56 -15.76 0.83 -23.61
C ASN A 56 -14.27 0.79 -23.22
N LEU A 57 -13.85 1.60 -22.25
CA LEU A 57 -12.49 1.57 -21.69
C LEU A 57 -12.23 0.29 -20.90
N GLU A 58 -13.25 -0.23 -20.21
CA GLU A 58 -13.14 -1.53 -19.53
C GLU A 58 -12.98 -2.70 -20.48
N GLN A 59 -13.53 -2.58 -21.72
CA GLN A 59 -13.45 -3.62 -22.75
C GLN A 59 -12.25 -3.43 -23.71
N THR A 60 -11.68 -2.23 -23.78
CA THR A 60 -10.46 -2.03 -24.54
C THR A 60 -9.34 -2.78 -23.80
N ASN A 61 -9.11 -4.00 -24.23
CA ASN A 61 -7.98 -4.81 -23.83
C ASN A 61 -6.75 -3.92 -23.87
N LEU A 62 -6.28 -3.52 -22.71
CA LEU A 62 -4.97 -2.97 -22.52
C LEU A 62 -4.01 -4.04 -23.03
N SER A 63 -3.70 -3.94 -24.30
CA SER A 63 -2.83 -4.87 -25.00
C SER A 63 -1.60 -5.08 -24.13
N SER A 64 -1.23 -6.31 -23.98
CA SER A 64 -0.21 -6.99 -23.19
C SER A 64 1.04 -6.23 -22.70
N SER A 65 1.26 -4.99 -23.09
CA SER A 65 2.37 -4.14 -22.60
C SER A 65 2.07 -3.46 -21.26
N ASN A 66 0.80 -3.27 -20.88
CA ASN A 66 0.42 -2.54 -19.64
C ASN A 66 0.05 -3.46 -18.47
N ASN A 67 0.15 -4.79 -18.63
CA ASN A 67 -0.16 -5.73 -17.55
C ASN A 67 0.73 -5.51 -16.31
N ASN A 68 1.93 -4.99 -16.49
CA ASN A 68 2.83 -4.67 -15.37
C ASN A 68 2.30 -3.49 -14.54
N ILE A 69 1.76 -2.45 -15.17
CA ILE A 69 1.22 -1.27 -14.46
C ILE A 69 -0.07 -1.63 -13.74
N VAL A 70 -0.99 -2.34 -14.39
CA VAL A 70 -2.25 -2.79 -13.77
C VAL A 70 -1.99 -3.68 -12.56
N SER A 71 -0.93 -4.50 -12.59
CA SER A 71 -0.56 -5.35 -11.45
C SER A 71 -0.17 -4.56 -10.20
N LEU A 72 0.37 -3.34 -10.35
CA LEU A 72 0.76 -2.47 -9.25
C LEU A 72 -0.44 -1.92 -8.47
N PHE A 73 -1.60 -1.84 -9.11
CA PHE A 73 -2.85 -1.39 -8.49
C PHE A 73 -3.73 -2.55 -8.01
N ARG A 74 -3.36 -3.79 -8.37
CA ARG A 74 -4.08 -4.96 -7.86
C ARG A 74 -3.77 -5.14 -6.39
N THR A 75 -4.82 -5.27 -5.59
CA THR A 75 -4.71 -5.76 -4.22
C THR A 75 -4.55 -7.27 -4.25
N SER A 76 -3.55 -7.79 -3.55
CA SER A 76 -3.47 -9.22 -3.32
C SER A 76 -4.61 -9.62 -2.38
N GLN A 77 -5.50 -10.51 -2.82
CA GLN A 77 -6.54 -11.08 -1.96
C GLN A 77 -6.01 -12.17 -1.03
N ASN A 78 -4.74 -12.11 -0.68
CA ASN A 78 -4.15 -13.07 0.24
C ASN A 78 -4.72 -12.84 1.65
N ILE A 79 -5.39 -13.85 2.17
CA ILE A 79 -5.84 -13.87 3.56
C ILE A 79 -4.60 -13.78 4.45
N TYR A 80 -4.64 -12.88 5.44
CA TYR A 80 -3.57 -12.71 6.39
C TYR A 80 -3.28 -14.02 7.13
N ARG A 81 -2.01 -14.39 7.18
CA ARG A 81 -1.52 -15.51 7.96
C ARG A 81 -0.66 -14.99 9.09
N LEU A 82 -0.95 -15.45 10.29
CA LEU A 82 -0.25 -15.07 11.50
C LEU A 82 1.26 -15.31 11.37
N SER A 83 2.05 -14.38 11.86
CA SER A 83 3.51 -14.39 11.79
C SER A 83 4.13 -14.20 13.15
N ALA A 84 5.39 -14.64 13.31
CA ALA A 84 6.17 -14.36 14.51
C ALA A 84 6.24 -12.84 14.76
N GLY A 85 6.02 -12.42 16.00
CA GLY A 85 5.93 -11.02 16.40
C GLY A 85 4.50 -10.48 16.52
N ASP A 86 3.52 -11.08 15.85
CA ASP A 86 2.12 -10.70 16.04
C ASP A 86 1.67 -10.96 17.48
N VAL A 87 0.76 -10.13 17.98
CA VAL A 87 0.20 -10.27 19.32
C VAL A 87 -1.30 -10.56 19.20
N LEU A 88 -1.73 -11.60 19.87
CA LEU A 88 -3.12 -12.07 19.83
C LEU A 88 -3.86 -11.79 21.14
N SER A 89 -5.15 -11.56 21.03
CA SER A 89 -6.12 -11.78 22.09
C SER A 89 -6.75 -13.14 21.89
N ILE A 90 -6.69 -13.97 22.91
CA ILE A 90 -7.33 -15.29 22.92
C ILE A 90 -8.22 -15.33 24.16
N GLN A 91 -9.52 -15.46 23.95
CA GLN A 91 -10.51 -15.48 25.01
C GLN A 91 -11.31 -16.77 25.00
N LEU A 92 -11.51 -17.32 26.17
CA LEU A 92 -12.39 -18.45 26.46
C LEU A 92 -13.61 -17.90 27.20
N TRP A 93 -14.69 -17.62 26.48
CA TRP A 93 -15.87 -16.96 27.05
C TRP A 93 -16.51 -17.70 28.22
N ALA A 94 -16.51 -19.04 28.15
CA ALA A 94 -17.03 -19.87 29.22
C ALA A 94 -16.07 -20.05 30.41
N TYR A 95 -14.82 -19.60 30.29
CA TYR A 95 -13.74 -19.79 31.27
C TYR A 95 -12.84 -18.54 31.37
N PRO A 96 -13.40 -17.41 31.80
CA PRO A 96 -12.67 -16.13 31.83
C PRO A 96 -11.49 -16.13 32.81
N GLU A 97 -11.49 -17.02 33.79
CA GLU A 97 -10.40 -17.22 34.74
C GLU A 97 -9.13 -17.78 34.09
N ILE A 98 -9.27 -18.50 32.96
CA ILE A 98 -8.13 -19.08 32.22
C ILE A 98 -7.51 -18.05 31.29
N THR A 99 -8.35 -17.27 30.63
CA THR A 99 -7.93 -16.20 29.71
C THR A 99 -8.68 -14.92 30.08
N PRO A 100 -8.18 -14.17 31.06
CA PRO A 100 -8.87 -12.98 31.53
C PRO A 100 -9.02 -11.95 30.39
N PRO A 101 -10.14 -11.22 30.37
CA PRO A 101 -10.34 -10.19 29.35
C PRO A 101 -9.30 -9.08 29.51
N ILE A 102 -8.85 -8.55 28.36
CA ILE A 102 -7.89 -7.45 28.32
C ILE A 102 -8.58 -6.18 28.83
N GLN A 103 -8.16 -5.68 29.98
CA GLN A 103 -8.72 -4.48 30.59
C GLN A 103 -7.92 -3.21 30.27
N ASP A 104 -6.66 -3.35 29.85
CA ASP A 104 -5.79 -2.23 29.53
C ASP A 104 -5.30 -2.33 28.08
N ALA A 105 -5.78 -1.41 27.24
CA ALA A 105 -5.39 -1.32 25.83
C ALA A 105 -4.09 -0.53 25.60
N THR A 106 -3.51 0.08 26.63
CA THR A 106 -2.32 0.93 26.48
C THR A 106 -1.05 0.12 26.28
N ASN A 107 -1.01 -1.11 26.79
CA ASN A 107 0.14 -2.02 26.62
C ASN A 107 -0.28 -3.37 26.06
N VAL A 108 -0.62 -3.39 24.77
CA VAL A 108 -1.10 -4.56 24.03
C VAL A 108 -0.13 -5.76 24.15
N LYS A 109 1.17 -5.51 24.17
CA LYS A 109 2.18 -6.58 24.29
C LYS A 109 2.23 -7.23 25.66
N ALA A 110 1.89 -6.47 26.70
CA ALA A 110 1.88 -6.98 28.08
C ALA A 110 0.63 -7.81 28.40
N VAL A 111 -0.48 -7.54 27.70
CA VAL A 111 -1.78 -8.18 27.98
C VAL A 111 -2.19 -9.21 26.93
N GLY A 112 -1.51 -9.26 25.79
CA GLY A 112 -1.78 -10.20 24.70
C GLY A 112 -0.89 -11.43 24.75
N TYR A 113 -1.14 -12.34 23.83
CA TYR A 113 -0.35 -13.55 23.60
C TYR A 113 0.56 -13.34 22.39
N PRO A 114 1.87 -13.02 22.57
CA PRO A 114 2.80 -12.83 21.48
C PRO A 114 3.16 -14.17 20.82
N ILE A 115 3.30 -14.14 19.50
CA ILE A 115 3.83 -15.25 18.72
C ILE A 115 5.36 -15.17 18.77
N ASP A 116 5.99 -16.20 19.31
CA ASP A 116 7.44 -16.27 19.44
C ASP A 116 8.16 -16.41 18.08
N PRO A 117 9.50 -16.23 18.02
CA PRO A 117 10.26 -16.39 16.77
C PRO A 117 10.12 -17.76 16.10
N ASN A 118 9.78 -18.81 16.87
CA ASN A 118 9.54 -20.16 16.35
C ASN A 118 8.11 -20.32 15.81
N GLY A 119 7.26 -19.29 15.97
CA GLY A 119 5.87 -19.28 15.54
C GLY A 119 4.90 -19.96 16.50
N ASN A 120 5.27 -20.08 17.79
CA ASN A 120 4.42 -20.63 18.81
C ASN A 120 3.82 -19.55 19.71
N VAL A 121 2.73 -19.90 20.35
CA VAL A 121 2.09 -19.11 21.42
C VAL A 121 2.03 -19.96 22.69
N GLN A 122 2.35 -19.36 23.81
CA GLN A 122 2.22 -19.98 25.13
C GLN A 122 0.83 -19.72 25.71
N LEU A 123 0.08 -20.77 25.96
CA LEU A 123 -1.29 -20.66 26.46
C LEU A 123 -1.49 -21.50 27.74
N PRO A 124 -2.35 -21.06 28.66
CA PRO A 124 -2.75 -21.85 29.81
C PRO A 124 -3.35 -23.20 29.37
N LEU A 125 -3.22 -24.22 30.17
CA LEU A 125 -3.69 -25.62 29.99
C LEU A 125 -3.06 -26.39 28.83
N ILE A 126 -2.91 -25.76 27.64
CA ILE A 126 -2.44 -26.46 26.43
C ILE A 126 -0.96 -26.25 26.15
N GLY A 127 -0.30 -25.32 26.88
CA GLY A 127 1.12 -25.05 26.75
C GLY A 127 1.50 -24.32 25.47
N SER A 128 2.66 -24.64 24.91
CA SER A 128 3.18 -24.02 23.67
C SER A 128 2.59 -24.68 22.44
N VAL A 129 1.96 -23.90 21.58
CA VAL A 129 1.29 -24.38 20.35
C VAL A 129 1.70 -23.56 19.12
N LYS A 130 1.94 -24.25 17.99
CA LYS A 130 2.32 -23.65 16.71
C LYS A 130 1.11 -23.05 16.00
N ILE A 131 1.12 -21.73 15.81
CA ILE A 131 0.04 -21.03 15.12
C ILE A 131 0.51 -20.15 13.95
N ALA A 132 1.79 -19.81 13.85
CA ALA A 132 2.31 -19.09 12.70
C ALA A 132 2.01 -19.84 11.38
N GLY A 133 1.69 -19.08 10.34
CA GLY A 133 1.26 -19.59 9.05
C GLY A 133 -0.23 -19.93 8.94
N LYS A 134 -0.97 -19.98 10.05
CA LYS A 134 -2.43 -20.19 10.05
C LYS A 134 -3.16 -18.84 9.87
N THR A 135 -4.34 -18.91 9.30
CA THR A 135 -5.30 -17.80 9.31
C THR A 135 -5.97 -17.70 10.68
N LEU A 136 -6.67 -16.59 10.98
CA LEU A 136 -7.47 -16.47 12.22
C LEU A 136 -8.52 -17.56 12.34
N ALA A 137 -9.21 -17.91 11.25
CA ALA A 137 -10.23 -18.96 11.25
C ALA A 137 -9.63 -20.35 11.50
N GLU A 138 -8.48 -20.64 10.91
CA GLU A 138 -7.75 -21.90 11.14
C GLU A 138 -7.24 -21.98 12.59
N THR A 139 -6.73 -20.86 13.12
CA THR A 139 -6.25 -20.76 14.50
C THR A 139 -7.38 -20.96 15.50
N ASN A 140 -8.52 -20.31 15.27
CA ASN A 140 -9.70 -20.48 16.12
C ASN A 140 -10.13 -21.94 16.20
N ARG A 141 -10.31 -22.60 15.04
CA ARG A 141 -10.66 -24.03 14.99
C ARG A 141 -9.60 -24.92 15.64
N PHE A 142 -8.34 -24.62 15.41
CA PHE A 142 -7.25 -25.37 16.02
C PHE A 142 -7.25 -25.25 17.55
N LEU A 143 -7.37 -24.04 18.08
CA LEU A 143 -7.40 -23.81 19.53
C LEU A 143 -8.66 -24.38 20.17
N HIS A 144 -9.82 -24.25 19.53
CA HIS A 144 -11.04 -24.93 19.99
C HIS A 144 -10.80 -26.43 20.17
N ASN A 145 -10.21 -27.11 19.19
CA ASN A 145 -9.93 -28.52 19.27
C ASN A 145 -8.89 -28.87 20.36
N GLN A 146 -7.89 -28.01 20.60
CA GLN A 146 -6.91 -28.25 21.66
C GLN A 146 -7.53 -28.07 23.05
N PHE A 147 -8.31 -27.02 23.27
CA PHE A 147 -9.00 -26.78 24.53
C PHE A 147 -10.09 -27.80 24.85
N SER A 148 -10.78 -28.32 23.82
CA SER A 148 -11.81 -29.38 23.99
C SER A 148 -11.29 -30.65 24.63
N LYS A 149 -9.98 -30.87 24.70
CA LYS A 149 -9.38 -32.00 25.40
C LYS A 149 -9.45 -31.86 26.92
N TYR A 150 -9.57 -30.60 27.40
CA TYR A 150 -9.52 -30.24 28.83
C TYR A 150 -10.82 -29.62 29.31
N LEU A 151 -11.54 -28.95 28.41
CA LEU A 151 -12.72 -28.17 28.74
C LEU A 151 -13.95 -28.66 27.98
N LYS A 152 -15.11 -28.60 28.61
CA LYS A 152 -16.39 -28.90 27.94
C LYS A 152 -16.85 -27.67 27.16
N HIS A 153 -17.09 -27.82 25.85
CA HIS A 153 -17.62 -26.77 24.98
C HIS A 153 -16.86 -25.43 25.09
N PRO A 154 -15.53 -25.41 24.87
CA PRO A 154 -14.77 -24.17 24.92
C PRO A 154 -15.19 -23.26 23.78
N ASP A 155 -15.72 -22.07 24.12
CA ASP A 155 -16.00 -21.02 23.17
C ASP A 155 -14.74 -20.14 23.04
N VAL A 156 -13.98 -20.37 21.96
CA VAL A 156 -12.69 -19.73 21.74
C VAL A 156 -12.84 -18.59 20.75
N VAL A 157 -12.44 -17.38 21.14
CA VAL A 157 -12.38 -16.22 20.26
C VAL A 157 -10.95 -15.75 20.13
N VAL A 158 -10.46 -15.68 18.89
CA VAL A 158 -9.10 -15.22 18.56
C VAL A 158 -9.18 -13.92 17.78
N ARG A 159 -8.42 -12.90 18.20
CA ARG A 159 -8.28 -11.62 17.50
C ARG A 159 -6.81 -11.22 17.44
N VAL A 160 -6.40 -10.48 16.41
CA VAL A 160 -5.08 -9.84 16.39
C VAL A 160 -5.19 -8.50 17.11
N LEU A 161 -4.34 -8.29 18.10
CA LEU A 161 -4.21 -7.03 18.81
C LEU A 161 -3.17 -6.13 18.16
N SER A 162 -2.06 -6.71 17.69
CA SER A 162 -1.01 -5.97 17.01
C SER A 162 -0.42 -6.81 15.89
N TYR A 163 -0.32 -6.20 14.70
CA TYR A 163 0.31 -6.78 13.53
C TYR A 163 1.77 -6.32 13.49
N GLU A 164 2.71 -7.17 13.91
CA GLU A 164 4.12 -6.82 13.93
C GLU A 164 5.00 -7.82 13.18
N GLY A 165 4.42 -8.94 12.78
CA GLY A 165 5.15 -10.02 12.14
C GLY A 165 5.49 -9.77 10.68
N ARG A 166 4.73 -8.91 9.99
CA ARG A 166 4.94 -8.59 8.58
C ARG A 166 5.05 -7.10 8.36
N ARG A 167 6.06 -6.71 7.59
CA ARG A 167 6.37 -5.30 7.34
C ARG A 167 6.80 -5.09 5.89
N TYR A 168 6.58 -3.88 5.39
CA TYR A 168 7.12 -3.43 4.12
C TYR A 168 7.82 -2.08 4.32
N PHE A 169 8.66 -1.73 3.36
CA PHE A 169 9.44 -0.50 3.40
C PHE A 169 9.06 0.37 2.22
N VAL A 170 8.87 1.64 2.48
CA VAL A 170 8.71 2.66 1.44
C VAL A 170 9.86 3.62 1.56
N ASN A 171 10.69 3.68 0.51
CA ASN A 171 11.86 4.54 0.43
C ASN A 171 11.86 5.30 -0.90
N GLY A 172 12.64 6.37 -0.96
CA GLY A 172 12.78 7.23 -2.13
C GLY A 172 12.07 8.55 -1.95
N GLN A 173 11.57 9.14 -3.03
CA GLN A 173 10.94 10.45 -3.05
C GLN A 173 9.48 10.40 -2.56
N VAL A 174 9.31 10.06 -1.30
CA VAL A 174 8.00 10.05 -0.62
C VAL A 174 8.05 10.94 0.62
N VAL A 175 6.91 11.50 0.99
CA VAL A 175 6.83 12.43 2.14
C VAL A 175 7.29 11.79 3.44
N ARG A 176 7.00 10.50 3.65
CA ARG A 176 7.38 9.76 4.84
C ARG A 176 7.99 8.41 4.46
N SER A 177 9.31 8.41 4.21
CA SER A 177 10.06 7.17 4.08
C SER A 177 10.10 6.42 5.39
N GLY A 178 9.97 5.10 5.36
CA GLY A 178 10.02 4.30 6.58
C GLY A 178 9.46 2.90 6.41
N GLN A 179 9.29 2.27 7.57
CA GLN A 179 8.75 0.93 7.70
C GLN A 179 7.28 1.00 8.11
N TYR A 180 6.46 0.19 7.45
CA TYR A 180 5.02 0.09 7.66
C TYR A 180 4.64 -1.36 7.94
N THR A 181 3.63 -1.58 8.77
CA THR A 181 3.12 -2.92 9.07
C THR A 181 2.08 -3.36 8.05
N LEU A 182 2.11 -4.65 7.69
CA LEU A 182 1.05 -5.30 6.94
C LEU A 182 0.01 -5.87 7.92
N ASN A 183 -1.23 -5.49 7.74
CA ASN A 183 -2.37 -6.01 8.49
C ASN A 183 -3.21 -6.99 7.65
N ASP A 184 -4.40 -7.33 8.11
CA ASP A 184 -5.36 -8.18 7.43
C ASP A 184 -6.06 -7.53 6.23
N GLN A 185 -5.88 -6.22 6.03
CA GLN A 185 -6.43 -5.53 4.88
C GLN A 185 -5.50 -5.66 3.67
N PRO A 186 -6.06 -6.01 2.51
CA PRO A 186 -5.28 -6.06 1.28
C PRO A 186 -4.69 -4.69 0.95
N ILE A 187 -3.41 -4.65 0.64
CA ILE A 187 -2.70 -3.42 0.29
C ILE A 187 -2.22 -3.48 -1.17
N SER A 188 -2.47 -2.40 -1.91
CA SER A 188 -1.87 -2.17 -3.23
C SER A 188 -0.64 -1.27 -3.09
N LEU A 189 0.18 -1.20 -4.14
CA LEU A 189 1.29 -0.25 -4.18
C LEU A 189 0.78 1.19 -4.03
N TYR A 190 -0.35 1.52 -4.67
CA TYR A 190 -0.97 2.83 -4.55
C TYR A 190 -1.34 3.17 -3.09
N THR A 191 -1.94 2.21 -2.38
CA THR A 191 -2.28 2.37 -0.95
C THR A 191 -1.02 2.54 -0.10
N ALA A 192 0.05 1.77 -0.39
CA ALA A 192 1.32 1.87 0.33
C ALA A 192 1.98 3.25 0.15
N LEU A 193 1.96 3.79 -1.08
CA LEU A 193 2.41 5.15 -1.36
C LEU A 193 1.54 6.19 -0.64
N GLY A 194 0.22 6.01 -0.62
CA GLY A 194 -0.69 6.89 0.12
C GLY A 194 -0.40 6.91 1.62
N GLN A 195 -0.11 5.77 2.23
CA GLN A 195 0.30 5.68 3.64
C GLN A 195 1.63 6.39 3.91
N ALA A 196 2.54 6.40 2.93
CA ALA A 196 3.79 7.17 2.99
C ALA A 196 3.61 8.67 2.73
N GLY A 197 2.36 9.14 2.54
CA GLY A 197 2.05 10.55 2.30
C GLY A 197 2.14 10.97 0.84
N GLY A 198 2.29 10.01 -0.09
CA GLY A 198 2.45 10.27 -1.51
C GLY A 198 3.88 10.65 -1.91
N ILE A 199 4.04 11.08 -3.14
CA ILE A 199 5.31 11.54 -3.69
C ILE A 199 5.61 12.95 -3.14
N ASP A 200 6.84 13.18 -2.69
CA ASP A 200 7.30 14.51 -2.28
C ASP A 200 7.63 15.34 -3.52
N THR A 201 6.74 16.28 -3.86
CA THR A 201 6.88 17.15 -5.02
C THR A 201 8.02 18.19 -4.89
N LYS A 202 8.58 18.37 -3.69
CA LYS A 202 9.72 19.28 -3.49
C LYS A 202 11.05 18.66 -3.89
N THR A 203 11.13 17.36 -3.87
CA THR A 203 12.34 16.58 -4.19
C THR A 203 12.12 15.61 -5.34
N GLY A 204 10.87 15.42 -5.74
CA GLY A 204 10.46 14.51 -6.81
C GLY A 204 10.67 15.16 -8.17
N ASP A 205 11.34 14.45 -9.06
CA ASP A 205 11.33 14.73 -10.50
C ASP A 205 9.92 14.37 -11.01
N THR A 206 9.17 15.38 -11.45
CA THR A 206 7.79 15.23 -11.95
C THR A 206 7.81 15.11 -13.46
#